data_412e3b3e3d1dd26dd67387a23a6f8826
#
_entry.id   412e3b3e3d1dd26dd67387a23a6f8826
#
_cell.length_a   1.000
_cell.length_b   1.000
_cell.length_c   1.000
_cell.angle_alpha   90.00
_cell.angle_beta   90.00
_cell.angle_gamma   90.00
#
_symmetry.space_group_name_H-M   'P 1'
#
loop_
_entity.id
_entity.type
_entity.pdbx_description
1 polymer ?
#
loop_
_entity_poly.entity_id
_entity_poly.type
_entity_poly.pdbx_seq_one_letter_code
_entity_poly.pdbx_strand_id
1 'polypeptide(L)'
;MFAHWRDNTFLFSAIVIVGAVVASWLLDQLFXSTAAVLLILQLAVVVVAFQCXSRFAYAAAVIEALSFNFFFTTPRYSLQMFRPEDIFNLVVFMVVAFITSTFADLYRRQQGELKQTKLQNSILLSVSHDLRTPLATIIGTLTTLNEYMPKLNDLERKELLDSATSESHRLHQYIENLLQATKLQHGTLKITKKDEPIANIVRDAVSRLPNYTEKVSMNMDDXVGYLSVSRSLIEQAIFNVLDNAMRFSPENEXVEVSLSKQGSSCVIDVRDMGIGIKAEDAEXIFSLFYSGANNKSADSGTGMGLAVAKGIITAHQGEIQSMPVSEGTLXRIRLPLNQGAEQA
;
A
#
# COMPACT_ATOMS: atom_id res chain seq x y z
N MET A 1 22.06 9.99 9.23
CA MET A 1 23.11 10.16 8.19
C MET A 1 23.41 8.87 7.43
N PHE A 2 23.58 7.72 8.11
CA PHE A 2 23.88 6.43 7.45
C PHE A 2 22.74 5.84 6.61
N ALA A 3 21.48 6.16 6.89
CA ALA A 3 20.31 5.60 6.17
C ALA A 3 20.20 6.08 4.71
N HIS A 4 20.57 7.34 4.46
CA HIS A 4 20.44 7.97 3.12
C HIS A 4 21.47 7.44 2.09
N TRP A 5 22.60 6.89 2.56
CA TRP A 5 23.67 6.36 1.70
C TRP A 5 23.32 4.96 1.16
N ARG A 6 22.48 4.22 1.86
CA ARG A 6 22.04 2.87 1.47
C ARG A 6 21.07 2.89 0.27
N ASP A 7 20.38 4.00 0.06
CA ASP A 7 19.41 4.15 -1.04
C ASP A 7 20.13 4.35 -2.39
N ASN A 8 21.41 4.80 -2.37
CA ASN A 8 22.24 4.89 -3.57
C ASN A 8 23.24 3.72 -3.60
N THR A 9 22.81 2.60 -4.17
CA THR A 9 23.59 1.35 -4.25
C THR A 9 24.95 1.52 -4.95
N PHE A 10 25.02 2.41 -5.92
CA PHE A 10 26.28 2.75 -6.62
C PHE A 10 27.27 3.42 -5.66
N LEU A 11 26.82 4.45 -4.95
CA LEU A 11 27.68 5.20 -4.01
C LEU A 11 28.17 4.28 -2.87
N PHE A 12 27.28 3.45 -2.33
CA PHE A 12 27.62 2.48 -1.29
C PHE A 12 28.69 1.50 -1.77
N SER A 13 28.50 0.88 -2.95
CA SER A 13 29.48 -0.09 -3.50
C SER A 13 30.84 0.58 -3.74
N ALA A 14 30.85 1.81 -4.28
CA ALA A 14 32.08 2.57 -4.53
C ALA A 14 32.85 2.86 -3.22
N ILE A 15 32.14 3.27 -2.16
CA ILE A 15 32.75 3.54 -0.84
C ILE A 15 33.35 2.26 -0.26
N VAL A 16 32.65 1.13 -0.34
CA VAL A 16 33.12 -0.16 0.19
C VAL A 16 34.40 -0.60 -0.56
N ILE A 17 34.38 -0.53 -1.89
CA ILE A 17 35.54 -0.93 -2.73
C ILE A 17 36.76 -0.04 -2.41
N VAL A 18 36.59 1.29 -2.45
CA VAL A 18 37.70 2.23 -2.20
C VAL A 18 38.22 2.05 -0.76
N GLY A 19 37.31 1.90 0.21
CA GLY A 19 37.67 1.66 1.60
C GLY A 19 38.48 0.38 1.79
N ALA A 20 38.10 -0.69 1.10
CA ALA A 20 38.81 -1.98 1.15
C ALA A 20 40.21 -1.87 0.53
N VAL A 21 40.36 -1.17 -0.60
CA VAL A 21 41.67 -0.96 -1.24
C VAL A 21 42.58 -0.12 -0.33
N VAL A 22 42.06 0.96 0.29
CA VAL A 22 42.84 1.80 1.22
C VAL A 22 43.25 1.01 2.45
N ALA A 23 42.32 0.24 3.05
CA ALA A 23 42.59 -0.60 4.22
C ALA A 23 43.65 -1.68 3.89
N SER A 24 43.55 -2.28 2.71
CA SER A 24 44.52 -3.27 2.21
C SER A 24 45.91 -2.66 2.03
N TRP A 25 45.98 -1.43 1.48
CA TRP A 25 47.23 -0.70 1.29
C TRP A 25 47.91 -0.38 2.64
N LEU A 26 47.15 0.07 3.62
CA LEU A 26 47.65 0.33 4.99
C LEU A 26 48.17 -0.96 5.64
N LEU A 27 47.44 -2.07 5.49
CA LEU A 27 47.85 -3.36 6.05
C LEU A 27 49.08 -3.93 5.38
N ASP A 28 49.25 -3.77 4.09
CA ASP A 28 50.45 -4.19 3.37
C ASP A 28 51.68 -3.45 3.88
N GLN A 29 51.53 -2.13 4.19
CA GLN A 29 52.61 -1.31 4.78
C GLN A 29 53.01 -1.79 6.19
N LEU A 30 52.06 -2.30 6.95
CA LEU A 30 52.28 -2.69 8.34
C LEU A 30 52.74 -4.14 8.47
N PHE A 31 52.24 -5.06 7.67
CA PHE A 31 52.42 -6.50 7.88
C PHE A 31 53.04 -7.30 6.70
N UNK A 32 52.86 -6.60 5.32
CA UNK A 32 53.32 -7.15 4.28
C UNK A 32 52.80 -8.39 3.95
N SER A 33 51.53 -8.66 4.39
CA SER A 33 50.82 -9.93 4.18
C SER A 33 49.84 -9.87 3.01
N THR A 34 50.21 -10.48 1.92
CA THR A 34 49.35 -10.60 0.71
C THR A 34 48.06 -11.41 0.99
N ALA A 35 48.12 -12.38 1.90
CA ALA A 35 46.94 -13.15 2.32
C ALA A 35 45.91 -12.28 3.04
N ALA A 36 46.35 -11.42 3.95
CA ALA A 36 45.45 -10.47 4.65
C ALA A 36 44.78 -9.49 3.69
N VAL A 37 45.53 -8.99 2.73
CA VAL A 37 45.02 -8.11 1.66
C VAL A 37 43.92 -8.82 0.87
N LEU A 38 44.17 -10.05 0.39
CA LEU A 38 43.20 -10.85 -0.34
C LEU A 38 41.89 -11.03 0.44
N LEU A 39 41.98 -11.34 1.74
CA LEU A 39 40.81 -11.56 2.60
C LEU A 39 39.99 -10.29 2.78
N ILE A 40 40.62 -9.12 2.92
CA ILE A 40 39.90 -7.83 3.05
C ILE A 40 39.17 -7.49 1.76
N LEU A 41 39.84 -7.65 0.62
CA LEU A 41 39.23 -7.40 -0.69
C LEU A 41 38.05 -8.37 -0.93
N GLN A 42 38.21 -9.67 -0.62
CA GLN A 42 37.11 -10.63 -0.71
C GLN A 42 35.94 -10.29 0.24
N LEU A 43 36.23 -9.81 1.45
CA LEU A 43 35.19 -9.37 2.39
C LEU A 43 34.39 -8.20 1.82
N ALA A 44 35.05 -7.27 1.12
CA ALA A 44 34.36 -6.16 0.46
C ALA A 44 33.41 -6.65 -0.63
N VAL A 45 33.83 -7.61 -1.46
CA VAL A 45 32.95 -8.26 -2.45
C VAL A 45 31.72 -8.89 -1.78
N VAL A 46 31.90 -9.59 -0.67
CA VAL A 46 30.80 -10.20 0.10
C VAL A 46 29.83 -9.14 0.61
N VAL A 47 30.34 -8.04 1.18
CA VAL A 47 29.51 -6.95 1.70
C VAL A 47 28.69 -6.32 0.57
N VAL A 48 29.32 -6.06 -0.58
CA VAL A 48 28.62 -5.50 -1.76
C VAL A 48 27.54 -6.49 -2.25
N ALA A 49 27.84 -7.79 -2.31
CA ALA A 49 26.90 -8.83 -2.76
C ALA A 49 25.66 -8.92 -1.87
N PHE A 50 25.81 -8.75 -0.56
CA PHE A 50 24.67 -8.78 0.38
C PHE A 50 23.84 -7.50 0.36
N GLN A 51 24.46 -6.36 0.09
CA GLN A 51 23.76 -5.05 0.17
C GLN A 51 23.25 -4.54 -1.19
N CYS A 52 23.88 -4.99 -2.27
CA CYS A 52 23.58 -4.47 -3.61
C CYS A 52 23.11 -5.58 -4.58
N UNK A 53 22.79 -5.32 -5.73
CA UNK A 53 22.48 -6.14 -6.70
C UNK A 53 23.66 -6.87 -7.14
N SER A 54 23.38 -7.99 -7.68
CA SER A 54 24.46 -8.89 -8.12
C SER A 54 25.43 -8.26 -9.12
N ARG A 55 24.94 -7.43 -10.01
CA ARG A 55 25.80 -6.70 -11.00
C ARG A 55 26.91 -5.88 -10.33
N PHE A 56 26.61 -5.29 -9.15
CA PHE A 56 27.61 -4.52 -8.38
C PHE A 56 28.63 -5.45 -7.73
N ALA A 57 28.22 -6.64 -7.31
CA ALA A 57 29.12 -7.65 -6.73
C ALA A 57 30.12 -8.16 -7.77
N TYR A 58 29.68 -8.41 -9.01
CA TYR A 58 30.57 -8.83 -10.09
C TYR A 58 31.54 -7.72 -10.48
N ALA A 59 31.04 -6.47 -10.57
CA ALA A 59 31.91 -5.31 -10.84
C ALA A 59 32.95 -5.15 -9.71
N ALA A 60 32.53 -5.27 -8.45
CA ALA A 60 33.44 -5.23 -7.28
C ALA A 60 34.51 -6.30 -7.38
N ALA A 61 34.13 -7.56 -7.69
CA ALA A 61 35.07 -8.67 -7.83
C ALA A 61 36.14 -8.38 -8.89
N VAL A 62 35.76 -7.84 -10.05
CA VAL A 62 36.70 -7.48 -11.12
C VAL A 62 37.63 -6.35 -10.67
N ILE A 63 37.06 -5.25 -10.10
CA ILE A 63 37.82 -4.09 -9.64
C ILE A 63 38.81 -4.50 -8.53
N GLU A 64 38.36 -5.30 -7.57
CA GLU A 64 39.20 -5.76 -6.45
C GLU A 64 40.33 -6.67 -6.93
N ALA A 65 40.05 -7.59 -7.87
CA ALA A 65 41.06 -8.47 -8.46
C ALA A 65 42.12 -7.68 -9.26
N LEU A 66 41.69 -6.68 -10.04
CA LEU A 66 42.60 -5.79 -10.77
C LEU A 66 43.40 -4.92 -9.79
N SER A 67 42.77 -4.42 -8.72
CA SER A 67 43.44 -3.64 -7.67
C SER A 67 44.49 -4.48 -6.96
N PHE A 68 44.15 -5.75 -6.64
CA PHE A 68 45.10 -6.68 -6.03
C PHE A 68 46.33 -6.89 -6.94
N ASN A 69 46.13 -7.17 -8.23
CA ASN A 69 47.21 -7.37 -9.20
C ASN A 69 48.07 -6.08 -9.33
N PHE A 70 47.44 -4.91 -9.45
CA PHE A 70 48.12 -3.64 -9.66
C PHE A 70 48.98 -3.17 -8.47
N PHE A 71 48.41 -3.23 -7.25
CA PHE A 71 49.04 -2.65 -6.07
C PHE A 71 49.91 -3.63 -5.26
N PHE A 72 49.57 -4.94 -5.29
CA PHE A 72 50.11 -5.91 -4.31
C PHE A 72 50.92 -7.05 -4.95
N THR A 73 50.88 -7.22 -6.29
CA THR A 73 51.71 -8.27 -6.94
C THR A 73 52.92 -7.64 -7.65
N THR A 74 54.01 -8.39 -7.74
CA THR A 74 55.23 -7.96 -8.43
C THR A 74 55.18 -8.35 -9.92
N PRO A 75 55.56 -7.45 -10.86
CA PRO A 75 56.01 -6.06 -10.66
C PRO A 75 54.86 -5.14 -10.26
N ARG A 76 55.00 -4.40 -9.18
CA ARG A 76 53.95 -3.45 -8.68
C ARG A 76 53.69 -2.34 -9.70
N TYR A 77 52.46 -1.86 -9.72
CA TYR A 77 51.96 -0.78 -10.61
C TYR A 77 51.95 -1.19 -12.08
N SER A 78 51.78 -2.50 -12.33
CA SER A 78 51.63 -3.10 -13.66
C SER A 78 50.42 -4.03 -13.70
N LEU A 79 49.66 -3.99 -14.81
CA LEU A 79 48.52 -4.89 -15.01
C LEU A 79 48.95 -6.13 -15.84
N GLN A 80 50.13 -6.65 -15.57
CA GLN A 80 50.65 -7.84 -16.26
C GLN A 80 50.16 -9.12 -15.52
N MET A 81 49.14 -9.74 -16.09
CA MET A 81 48.54 -11.00 -15.57
C MET A 81 49.16 -12.21 -16.27
N PHE A 82 50.49 -12.35 -16.22
CA PHE A 82 51.21 -13.45 -16.85
C PHE A 82 51.41 -14.66 -15.93
N ARG A 83 51.24 -14.47 -14.63
CA ARG A 83 51.38 -15.58 -13.68
C ARG A 83 50.06 -16.37 -13.55
N PRO A 84 50.13 -17.69 -13.53
CA PRO A 84 48.90 -18.52 -13.27
C PRO A 84 48.21 -18.15 -11.99
N GLU A 85 48.92 -17.62 -10.97
CA GLU A 85 48.40 -17.19 -9.67
C GLU A 85 47.43 -15.99 -9.82
N ASP A 86 47.75 -15.05 -10.72
CA ASP A 86 46.91 -13.84 -10.96
C ASP A 86 45.57 -14.24 -11.57
N ILE A 87 45.59 -15.17 -12.53
CA ILE A 87 44.37 -15.70 -13.17
C ILE A 87 43.56 -16.49 -12.15
N PHE A 88 44.24 -17.31 -11.33
CA PHE A 88 43.61 -18.08 -10.26
C PHE A 88 42.89 -17.15 -9.26
N ASN A 89 43.56 -16.07 -8.81
CA ASN A 89 42.96 -15.09 -7.88
C ASN A 89 41.71 -14.44 -8.50
N LEU A 90 41.76 -14.03 -9.77
CA LEU A 90 40.59 -13.47 -10.47
C LEU A 90 39.42 -14.45 -10.50
N VAL A 91 39.71 -15.73 -10.82
CA VAL A 91 38.68 -16.80 -10.84
C VAL A 91 38.08 -16.96 -9.44
N VAL A 92 38.92 -16.99 -8.39
CA VAL A 92 38.44 -17.12 -7.00
C VAL A 92 37.54 -15.92 -6.64
N PHE A 93 37.94 -14.67 -6.96
CA PHE A 93 37.08 -13.49 -6.71
C PHE A 93 35.73 -13.63 -7.40
N MET A 94 35.73 -14.07 -8.67
CA MET A 94 34.48 -14.26 -9.44
C MET A 94 33.60 -15.38 -8.86
N VAL A 95 34.20 -16.51 -8.44
CA VAL A 95 33.48 -17.63 -7.82
C VAL A 95 32.84 -17.17 -6.50
N VAL A 96 33.59 -16.47 -5.65
CA VAL A 96 33.09 -15.92 -4.38
C VAL A 96 31.94 -14.96 -4.64
N ALA A 97 32.10 -14.04 -5.60
CA ALA A 97 31.05 -13.09 -5.98
C ALA A 97 29.77 -13.83 -6.47
N PHE A 98 29.94 -14.84 -7.30
CA PHE A 98 28.83 -15.65 -7.85
C PHE A 98 28.07 -16.37 -6.72
N ILE A 99 28.80 -17.10 -5.87
CA ILE A 99 28.20 -17.87 -4.76
C ILE A 99 27.46 -16.93 -3.81
N THR A 100 28.14 -15.85 -3.39
CA THR A 100 27.58 -14.89 -2.42
C THR A 100 26.35 -14.18 -2.99
N SER A 101 26.40 -13.74 -4.25
CA SER A 101 25.27 -13.08 -4.92
C SER A 101 24.08 -14.03 -5.04
N THR A 102 24.31 -15.30 -5.39
CA THR A 102 23.25 -16.31 -5.51
C THR A 102 22.56 -16.51 -4.15
N PHE A 103 23.35 -16.67 -3.07
CA PHE A 103 22.81 -16.81 -1.73
C PHE A 103 22.06 -15.56 -1.27
N ALA A 104 22.58 -14.37 -1.56
CA ALA A 104 21.94 -13.11 -1.21
C ALA A 104 20.58 -12.95 -1.94
N ASP A 105 20.52 -13.31 -3.23
CA ASP A 105 19.28 -13.28 -4.02
C ASP A 105 18.25 -14.29 -3.49
N LEU A 106 18.66 -15.51 -3.18
CA LEU A 106 17.80 -16.54 -2.56
C LEU A 106 17.24 -16.03 -1.22
N TYR A 107 18.10 -15.48 -0.38
CA TYR A 107 17.71 -14.93 0.93
C TYR A 107 16.68 -13.81 0.78
N ARG A 108 16.92 -12.87 -0.16
CA ARG A 108 16.00 -11.77 -0.44
C ARG A 108 14.63 -12.28 -0.90
N ARG A 109 14.59 -13.28 -1.79
CA ARG A 109 13.35 -13.92 -2.26
C ARG A 109 12.58 -14.57 -1.10
N GLN A 110 13.27 -15.35 -0.27
CA GLN A 110 12.64 -15.99 0.92
C GLN A 110 12.08 -14.97 1.89
N GLN A 111 12.80 -13.86 2.12
CA GLN A 111 12.30 -12.79 2.99
C GLN A 111 11.05 -12.12 2.40
N GLY A 112 11.00 -11.93 1.09
CA GLY A 112 9.83 -11.41 0.39
C GLY A 112 8.62 -12.34 0.54
N GLU A 113 8.79 -13.63 0.29
CA GLU A 113 7.73 -14.64 0.44
C GLU A 113 7.23 -14.73 1.88
N LEU A 114 8.15 -14.70 2.85
CA LEU A 114 7.80 -14.73 4.28
C LEU A 114 6.98 -13.50 4.68
N LYS A 115 7.35 -12.31 4.22
CA LYS A 115 6.58 -11.07 4.46
C LYS A 115 5.18 -11.18 3.87
N GLN A 116 5.07 -11.69 2.64
CA GLN A 116 3.78 -11.88 1.96
C GLN A 116 2.90 -12.87 2.73
N THR A 117 3.46 -14.01 3.15
CA THR A 117 2.73 -15.02 3.93
C THR A 117 2.27 -14.47 5.28
N LYS A 118 3.13 -13.73 5.98
CA LYS A 118 2.77 -13.08 7.26
C LYS A 118 1.63 -12.08 7.06
N LEU A 119 1.69 -11.27 6.00
CA LEU A 119 0.63 -10.33 5.67
C LEU A 119 -0.70 -11.06 5.38
N GLN A 120 -0.67 -12.13 4.57
CA GLN A 120 -1.85 -12.95 4.28
C GLN A 120 -2.46 -13.55 5.56
N ASN A 121 -1.64 -14.09 6.45
CA ASN A 121 -2.10 -14.65 7.73
C ASN A 121 -2.71 -13.57 8.63
N SER A 122 -2.09 -12.39 8.72
CA SER A 122 -2.60 -11.25 9.48
C SER A 122 -3.97 -10.81 8.94
N ILE A 123 -4.12 -10.74 7.62
CA ILE A 123 -5.39 -10.42 6.95
C ILE A 123 -6.46 -11.46 7.32
N LEU A 124 -6.15 -12.76 7.22
CA LEU A 124 -7.11 -13.84 7.54
C LEU A 124 -7.58 -13.78 9.00
N LEU A 125 -6.66 -13.47 9.93
CA LEU A 125 -7.00 -13.33 11.35
C LEU A 125 -7.90 -12.10 11.59
N SER A 126 -7.57 -10.96 10.97
CA SER A 126 -8.38 -9.73 11.06
C SER A 126 -9.78 -9.96 10.47
N VAL A 127 -9.86 -10.55 9.27
CA VAL A 127 -11.12 -10.88 8.61
C VAL A 127 -11.99 -11.79 9.49
N SER A 128 -11.38 -12.83 10.08
CA SER A 128 -12.10 -13.75 10.97
C SER A 128 -12.68 -13.04 12.19
N HIS A 129 -11.92 -12.15 12.80
CA HIS A 129 -12.36 -11.33 13.93
C HIS A 129 -13.50 -10.39 13.54
N ASP A 130 -13.34 -9.69 12.43
CA ASP A 130 -14.27 -8.65 11.96
C ASP A 130 -15.58 -9.22 11.42
N LEU A 131 -15.58 -10.49 10.97
CA LEU A 131 -16.80 -11.25 10.63
C LEU A 131 -17.52 -11.77 11.87
N ARG A 132 -16.74 -12.24 12.87
CA ARG A 132 -17.30 -12.86 14.08
C ARG A 132 -18.14 -11.88 14.90
N THR A 133 -17.70 -10.63 15.03
CA THR A 133 -18.34 -9.61 15.87
C THR A 133 -19.79 -9.32 15.42
N PRO A 134 -20.05 -8.87 14.17
CA PRO A 134 -21.42 -8.63 13.72
C PRO A 134 -22.26 -9.91 13.72
N LEU A 135 -21.67 -11.06 13.37
CA LEU A 135 -22.38 -12.34 13.38
C LEU A 135 -22.84 -12.72 14.79
N ALA A 136 -21.97 -12.53 15.81
CA ALA A 136 -22.32 -12.78 17.22
C ALA A 136 -23.46 -11.84 17.68
N THR A 137 -23.43 -10.57 17.27
CA THR A 137 -24.50 -9.61 17.57
C THR A 137 -25.83 -10.06 16.94
N ILE A 138 -25.81 -10.44 15.66
CA ILE A 138 -27.02 -10.94 14.97
C ILE A 138 -27.59 -12.16 15.69
N ILE A 139 -26.75 -13.15 15.99
CA ILE A 139 -27.17 -14.40 16.68
C ILE A 139 -27.72 -14.05 18.06
N GLY A 140 -27.00 -13.25 18.85
CA GLY A 140 -27.43 -12.85 20.20
C GLY A 140 -28.78 -12.11 20.21
N THR A 141 -28.93 -11.15 19.28
CA THR A 141 -30.16 -10.36 19.13
C THR A 141 -31.35 -11.27 18.75
N LEU A 142 -31.17 -12.16 17.78
CA LEU A 142 -32.23 -13.10 17.36
C LEU A 142 -32.53 -14.14 18.46
N THR A 143 -31.53 -14.59 19.21
CA THR A 143 -31.71 -15.49 20.34
C THR A 143 -32.54 -14.82 21.45
N THR A 144 -32.18 -13.57 21.77
CA THR A 144 -32.91 -12.76 22.76
C THR A 144 -34.38 -12.59 22.31
N LEU A 145 -34.59 -12.23 21.05
CA LEU A 145 -35.95 -12.09 20.50
C LEU A 145 -36.72 -13.39 20.63
N ASN A 146 -36.12 -14.51 20.24
CA ASN A 146 -36.78 -15.83 20.27
C ASN A 146 -37.12 -16.30 21.71
N GLU A 147 -36.17 -16.14 22.68
CA GLU A 147 -36.35 -16.62 24.06
C GLU A 147 -37.30 -15.75 24.87
N TYR A 148 -37.32 -14.44 24.63
CA TYR A 148 -38.06 -13.47 25.43
C TYR A 148 -39.25 -12.86 24.68
N MET A 149 -39.63 -13.37 23.49
CA MET A 149 -40.74 -12.87 22.67
C MET A 149 -42.01 -12.52 23.47
N PRO A 150 -42.52 -13.38 24.40
CA PRO A 150 -43.74 -13.06 25.13
C PRO A 150 -43.58 -11.93 26.18
N LYS A 151 -42.33 -11.63 26.56
CA LYS A 151 -42.04 -10.63 27.61
C LYS A 151 -41.68 -9.27 27.02
N LEU A 152 -41.32 -9.22 25.73
CA LEU A 152 -40.89 -7.99 25.03
C LEU A 152 -42.13 -7.24 24.54
N ASN A 153 -42.12 -5.92 24.73
CA ASN A 153 -43.11 -5.05 24.08
C ASN A 153 -42.78 -4.82 22.60
N ASP A 154 -43.69 -4.23 21.87
CA ASP A 154 -43.53 -4.06 20.39
C ASP A 154 -42.36 -3.15 20.03
N LEU A 155 -42.04 -2.15 20.86
CA LEU A 155 -40.87 -1.26 20.64
C LEU A 155 -39.55 -2.03 20.81
N GLU A 156 -39.43 -2.80 21.88
CA GLU A 156 -38.26 -3.65 22.17
C GLU A 156 -38.03 -4.69 21.07
N ARG A 157 -39.12 -5.32 20.59
CA ARG A 157 -39.04 -6.27 19.44
C ARG A 157 -38.51 -5.58 18.19
N LYS A 158 -39.03 -4.39 17.92
CA LYS A 158 -38.62 -3.61 16.74
C LYS A 158 -37.13 -3.21 16.84
N GLU A 159 -36.70 -2.72 17.99
CA GLU A 159 -35.29 -2.36 18.23
C GLU A 159 -34.35 -3.53 18.02
N LEU A 160 -34.71 -4.72 18.52
CA LEU A 160 -33.90 -5.93 18.29
C LEU A 160 -33.86 -6.34 16.83
N LEU A 161 -34.99 -6.28 16.12
CA LEU A 161 -35.05 -6.57 14.66
C LEU A 161 -34.24 -5.57 13.85
N ASP A 162 -34.38 -4.28 14.16
CA ASP A 162 -33.65 -3.21 13.48
C ASP A 162 -32.12 -3.36 13.71
N SER A 163 -31.72 -3.73 14.93
CA SER A 163 -30.33 -4.01 15.27
C SER A 163 -29.76 -5.19 14.45
N ALA A 164 -30.49 -6.32 14.43
CA ALA A 164 -30.09 -7.51 13.67
C ALA A 164 -30.00 -7.22 12.16
N THR A 165 -30.96 -6.45 11.66
CA THR A 165 -31.02 -6.05 10.23
C THR A 165 -29.84 -5.15 9.88
N SER A 166 -29.56 -4.16 10.72
CA SER A 166 -28.42 -3.22 10.53
C SER A 166 -27.08 -3.96 10.52
N GLU A 167 -26.86 -4.88 11.49
CA GLU A 167 -25.64 -5.67 11.53
C GLU A 167 -25.51 -6.64 10.35
N SER A 168 -26.65 -7.15 9.83
CA SER A 168 -26.65 -7.99 8.62
C SER A 168 -26.21 -7.20 7.38
N HIS A 169 -26.69 -5.96 7.24
CA HIS A 169 -26.26 -5.07 6.15
C HIS A 169 -24.77 -4.70 6.28
N ARG A 170 -24.31 -4.45 7.50
CA ARG A 170 -22.89 -4.15 7.79
C ARG A 170 -22.01 -5.35 7.40
N LEU A 171 -22.42 -6.56 7.77
CA LEU A 171 -21.70 -7.80 7.42
C LEU A 171 -21.66 -8.01 5.90
N HIS A 172 -22.78 -7.79 5.22
CA HIS A 172 -22.85 -7.89 3.75
C HIS A 172 -21.87 -6.90 3.09
N GLN A 173 -21.88 -5.65 3.53
CA GLN A 173 -20.96 -4.61 3.03
C GLN A 173 -19.49 -4.99 3.23
N TYR A 174 -19.17 -5.58 4.40
CA TYR A 174 -17.83 -6.07 4.71
C TYR A 174 -17.40 -7.15 3.69
N ILE A 175 -18.28 -8.13 3.43
CA ILE A 175 -18.00 -9.23 2.49
C ILE A 175 -17.77 -8.67 1.07
N GLU A 176 -18.61 -7.73 0.62
CA GLU A 176 -18.47 -7.09 -0.69
C GLU A 176 -17.11 -6.36 -0.81
N ASN A 177 -16.74 -5.60 0.19
CA ASN A 177 -15.44 -4.90 0.23
C ASN A 177 -14.27 -5.91 0.20
N LEU A 178 -14.36 -7.01 0.93
CA LEU A 178 -13.34 -8.07 0.93
C LEU A 178 -13.20 -8.71 -0.45
N LEU A 179 -14.32 -9.01 -1.10
CA LEU A 179 -14.32 -9.58 -2.47
C LEU A 179 -13.72 -8.60 -3.49
N GLN A 180 -14.05 -7.32 -3.39
CA GLN A 180 -13.47 -6.30 -4.27
C GLN A 180 -11.97 -6.12 -4.00
N ALA A 181 -11.55 -6.10 -2.73
CA ALA A 181 -10.14 -6.00 -2.35
C ALA A 181 -9.33 -7.18 -2.92
N THR A 182 -9.87 -8.40 -2.85
CA THR A 182 -9.21 -9.59 -3.42
C THR A 182 -9.13 -9.54 -4.95
N LYS A 183 -10.19 -9.09 -5.63
CA LYS A 183 -10.19 -8.93 -7.09
C LYS A 183 -9.17 -7.87 -7.54
N LEU A 184 -9.06 -6.76 -6.81
CA LEU A 184 -8.07 -5.70 -7.06
C LEU A 184 -6.65 -6.23 -6.88
N GLN A 185 -6.40 -6.95 -5.79
CA GLN A 185 -5.08 -7.49 -5.45
C GLN A 185 -4.57 -8.51 -6.49
N HIS A 186 -5.47 -9.32 -7.05
CA HIS A 186 -5.13 -10.32 -8.07
C HIS A 186 -5.23 -9.79 -9.51
N GLY A 187 -5.58 -8.51 -9.70
CA GLY A 187 -5.74 -7.92 -11.04
C GLY A 187 -6.91 -8.53 -11.84
N THR A 188 -7.87 -9.14 -11.15
CA THR A 188 -9.00 -9.82 -11.80
C THR A 188 -10.27 -8.98 -11.84
N LEU A 189 -10.19 -7.71 -11.42
CA LEU A 189 -11.34 -6.80 -11.46
C LEU A 189 -11.73 -6.51 -12.92
N LYS A 190 -12.85 -7.06 -13.35
CA LYS A 190 -13.42 -6.80 -14.69
C LYS A 190 -14.22 -5.49 -14.65
N ILE A 191 -13.85 -4.55 -15.49
CA ILE A 191 -14.51 -3.24 -15.59
C ILE A 191 -15.21 -3.17 -16.94
N THR A 192 -16.54 -3.16 -16.91
CA THR A 192 -17.36 -2.88 -18.07
C THR A 192 -17.82 -1.43 -17.98
N LYS A 193 -17.21 -0.58 -18.79
CA LYS A 193 -17.51 0.85 -18.81
C LYS A 193 -18.68 1.13 -19.76
N LYS A 194 -19.57 2.02 -19.34
CA LYS A 194 -20.68 2.58 -20.13
C LYS A 194 -20.77 4.07 -19.83
N ASP A 195 -21.35 4.83 -20.74
CA ASP A 195 -21.60 6.25 -20.51
C ASP A 195 -22.77 6.38 -19.54
N GLU A 196 -22.46 6.80 -18.31
CA GLU A 196 -23.37 6.88 -17.18
C GLU A 196 -23.46 8.32 -16.66
N PRO A 197 -24.65 8.81 -16.32
CA PRO A 197 -24.78 10.16 -15.72
C PRO A 197 -24.23 10.12 -14.29
N ILE A 198 -23.10 10.80 -14.08
CA ILE A 198 -22.37 10.74 -12.80
C ILE A 198 -23.19 11.30 -11.63
N ALA A 199 -23.99 12.33 -11.87
CA ALA A 199 -24.86 12.92 -10.84
C ALA A 199 -25.83 11.87 -10.25
N ASN A 200 -26.36 10.97 -11.09
CA ASN A 200 -27.26 9.90 -10.63
C ASN A 200 -26.50 8.88 -9.77
N ILE A 201 -25.26 8.54 -10.15
CA ILE A 201 -24.42 7.59 -9.38
C ILE A 201 -24.14 8.17 -7.98
N VAL A 202 -23.83 9.48 -7.89
CA VAL A 202 -23.60 10.15 -6.60
C VAL A 202 -24.89 10.13 -5.75
N ARG A 203 -26.06 10.47 -6.36
CA ARG A 203 -27.35 10.44 -5.65
C ARG A 203 -27.70 9.04 -5.14
N ASP A 204 -27.48 8.02 -5.97
CA ASP A 204 -27.75 6.63 -5.59
C ASP A 204 -26.84 6.19 -4.43
N ALA A 205 -25.55 6.53 -4.49
CA ALA A 205 -24.61 6.21 -3.40
C ALA A 205 -25.05 6.90 -2.09
N VAL A 206 -25.48 8.16 -2.15
CA VAL A 206 -25.96 8.91 -0.97
C VAL A 206 -27.25 8.26 -0.42
N SER A 207 -28.17 7.85 -1.29
CA SER A 207 -29.48 7.27 -0.88
C SER A 207 -29.33 5.93 -0.13
N ARG A 208 -28.18 5.27 -0.26
CA ARG A 208 -27.88 4.02 0.49
C ARG A 208 -27.55 4.27 1.96
N LEU A 209 -27.22 5.52 2.32
CA LEU A 209 -26.90 5.84 3.72
C LEU A 209 -28.16 5.93 4.58
N PRO A 210 -28.12 5.49 5.84
CA PRO A 210 -29.23 5.70 6.75
C PRO A 210 -29.39 7.20 7.06
N ASN A 211 -30.63 7.66 7.09
CA ASN A 211 -30.98 9.05 7.45
C ASN A 211 -30.26 10.10 6.56
N TYR A 212 -29.98 9.79 5.31
CA TYR A 212 -29.21 10.67 4.42
C TYR A 212 -29.88 12.04 4.23
N THR A 213 -31.20 12.10 4.23
CA THR A 213 -31.95 13.34 4.05
C THR A 213 -31.68 14.37 5.16
N GLU A 214 -31.32 13.92 6.35
CA GLU A 214 -31.03 14.76 7.52
C GLU A 214 -29.53 15.01 7.72
N LYS A 215 -28.71 14.05 7.27
CA LYS A 215 -27.27 14.04 7.58
C LYS A 215 -26.35 14.37 6.40
N VAL A 216 -26.89 14.47 5.18
CA VAL A 216 -26.07 14.73 3.98
C VAL A 216 -26.58 15.97 3.25
N SER A 217 -25.70 16.94 3.07
CA SER A 217 -25.95 18.13 2.23
C SER A 217 -25.30 17.90 0.86
N MET A 218 -26.09 18.05 -0.21
CA MET A 218 -25.61 17.82 -1.57
C MET A 218 -25.60 19.12 -2.38
N ASN A 219 -24.45 19.43 -3.00
CA ASN A 219 -24.29 20.50 -3.96
C ASN A 219 -23.87 19.90 -5.31
N MET A 220 -24.82 19.72 -6.22
CA MET A 220 -24.66 18.93 -7.43
C MET A 220 -24.66 19.80 -8.68
N ASP A 221 -23.57 19.80 -9.43
CA ASP A 221 -23.47 20.40 -10.76
C ASP A 221 -23.90 19.36 -11.81
N ASP A 222 -25.14 19.41 -12.18
CA ASP A 222 -25.72 18.53 -13.22
C ASP A 222 -25.10 18.75 -14.62
N UNK A 223 -24.34 19.54 -14.70
CA UNK A 223 -23.67 19.84 -15.79
C UNK A 223 -22.50 19.07 -16.06
N VAL A 224 -22.11 18.39 -15.20
CA VAL A 224 -20.96 17.52 -15.42
C VAL A 224 -21.20 16.48 -16.51
N GLY A 225 -22.40 15.95 -16.60
CA GLY A 225 -22.81 15.08 -17.69
C GLY A 225 -22.47 13.59 -17.49
N TYR A 226 -22.04 12.93 -18.59
CA TYR A 226 -21.81 11.49 -18.64
C TYR A 226 -20.33 11.16 -18.55
N LEU A 227 -20.00 10.07 -17.83
CA LEU A 227 -18.64 9.51 -17.75
C LEU A 227 -18.66 8.06 -18.22
N SER A 228 -17.61 7.63 -18.90
CA SER A 228 -17.41 6.22 -19.28
C SER A 228 -16.89 5.41 -18.10
N VAL A 229 -17.80 4.85 -17.33
CA VAL A 229 -17.50 4.17 -16.04
C VAL A 229 -18.35 2.91 -15.86
N SER A 230 -17.92 2.06 -14.94
CA SER A 230 -18.76 1.00 -14.38
C SER A 230 -19.61 1.59 -13.26
N ARG A 231 -20.91 1.76 -13.50
CA ARG A 231 -21.88 2.36 -12.55
C ARG A 231 -21.74 1.74 -11.15
N SER A 232 -21.84 0.40 -11.07
CA SER A 232 -21.84 -0.30 -9.78
C SER A 232 -20.52 -0.14 -9.01
N LEU A 233 -19.37 -0.11 -9.71
CA LEU A 233 -18.06 0.06 -9.06
C LEU A 233 -17.89 1.50 -8.58
N ILE A 234 -18.24 2.50 -9.38
CA ILE A 234 -18.12 3.92 -8.98
C ILE A 234 -19.08 4.21 -7.82
N GLU A 235 -20.33 3.72 -7.89
CA GLU A 235 -21.29 3.82 -6.79
C GLU A 235 -20.71 3.24 -5.50
N GLN A 236 -20.09 2.05 -5.58
CA GLN A 236 -19.43 1.38 -4.44
C GLN A 236 -18.27 2.24 -3.89
N ALA A 237 -17.43 2.80 -4.77
CA ALA A 237 -16.30 3.64 -4.35
C ALA A 237 -16.79 4.89 -3.61
N ILE A 238 -17.80 5.57 -4.16
CA ILE A 238 -18.41 6.77 -3.55
C ILE A 238 -19.06 6.40 -2.21
N PHE A 239 -19.83 5.30 -2.18
CA PHE A 239 -20.46 4.82 -0.95
C PHE A 239 -19.44 4.55 0.16
N ASN A 240 -18.31 3.92 -0.17
CA ASN A 240 -17.24 3.62 0.82
C ASN A 240 -16.65 4.92 1.43
N VAL A 241 -16.52 5.98 0.61
CA VAL A 241 -16.03 7.27 1.10
C VAL A 241 -17.10 7.95 1.98
N LEU A 242 -18.35 7.90 1.56
CA LEU A 242 -19.50 8.44 2.30
C LEU A 242 -19.72 7.73 3.64
N ASP A 243 -19.69 6.40 3.65
CA ASP A 243 -19.82 5.60 4.88
C ASP A 243 -18.72 5.95 5.88
N ASN A 244 -17.49 6.14 5.38
CA ASN A 244 -16.37 6.58 6.21
C ASN A 244 -16.61 7.98 6.78
N ALA A 245 -17.06 8.92 5.97
CA ALA A 245 -17.37 10.29 6.39
C ALA A 245 -18.48 10.32 7.45
N MET A 246 -19.55 9.55 7.23
CA MET A 246 -20.67 9.43 8.19
C MET A 246 -20.23 8.85 9.55
N ARG A 247 -19.33 7.88 9.51
CA ARG A 247 -18.83 7.21 10.71
C ARG A 247 -17.99 8.13 11.59
N PHE A 248 -17.16 8.97 10.97
CA PHE A 248 -16.24 9.86 11.69
C PHE A 248 -16.80 11.26 11.96
N SER A 249 -17.93 11.61 11.33
CA SER A 249 -18.62 12.88 11.56
C SER A 249 -19.37 12.87 12.89
N PRO A 250 -19.35 13.95 13.66
CA PRO A 250 -20.21 14.08 14.85
C PRO A 250 -21.70 13.98 14.48
N GLU A 251 -22.50 13.46 15.39
CA GLU A 251 -23.95 13.21 15.17
C GLU A 251 -24.72 14.46 14.70
N ASN A 252 -24.29 15.65 15.12
CA ASN A 252 -24.95 16.93 14.84
C ASN A 252 -24.44 17.64 13.59
N GLU A 253 -23.53 17.03 12.88
CA GLU A 253 -22.92 17.67 11.73
C GLU A 253 -23.23 16.95 10.41
N UNK A 254 -23.36 17.44 9.26
CA UNK A 254 -23.62 16.98 8.06
C UNK A 254 -22.39 16.65 7.36
N VAL A 255 -22.51 15.76 6.68
CA VAL A 255 -21.55 15.46 5.64
C VAL A 255 -21.92 16.22 4.37
N GLU A 256 -20.98 16.94 3.83
CA GLU A 256 -21.17 17.72 2.60
C GLU A 256 -20.65 16.92 1.38
N VAL A 257 -21.49 16.78 0.36
CA VAL A 257 -21.14 16.13 -0.91
C VAL A 257 -21.28 17.16 -2.04
N SER A 258 -20.21 17.37 -2.80
CA SER A 258 -20.31 18.23 -3.97
C SER A 258 -19.80 17.52 -5.23
N LEU A 259 -20.46 17.81 -6.34
CA LEU A 259 -20.09 17.37 -7.66
C LEU A 259 -19.82 18.59 -8.52
N SER A 260 -18.66 18.66 -9.17
CA SER A 260 -18.29 19.80 -10.02
C SER A 260 -17.43 19.37 -11.20
N LYS A 261 -17.42 20.21 -12.24
CA LYS A 261 -16.51 20.05 -13.39
C LYS A 261 -15.29 20.96 -13.17
N GLN A 262 -14.09 20.39 -13.21
CA GLN A 262 -12.84 21.16 -13.11
C GLN A 262 -11.93 20.79 -14.29
N GLY A 263 -11.94 21.64 -15.31
CA GLY A 263 -11.18 21.39 -16.53
C GLY A 263 -11.65 20.14 -17.25
N SER A 264 -10.76 19.18 -17.45
CA SER A 264 -11.03 17.89 -18.09
C SER A 264 -11.42 16.79 -17.09
N SER A 265 -11.75 17.16 -15.85
CA SER A 265 -12.06 16.20 -14.79
C SER A 265 -13.41 16.50 -14.14
N CYS A 266 -14.12 15.44 -13.82
CA CYS A 266 -15.22 15.43 -12.85
C CYS A 266 -14.61 15.32 -11.45
N VAL A 267 -15.01 16.20 -10.54
CA VAL A 267 -14.54 16.21 -9.15
C VAL A 267 -15.73 15.97 -8.22
N ILE A 268 -15.58 14.97 -7.36
CA ILE A 268 -16.53 14.65 -6.29
C ILE A 268 -15.80 14.89 -4.97
N ASP A 269 -16.30 15.82 -4.20
CA ASP A 269 -15.77 16.12 -2.86
C ASP A 269 -16.74 15.63 -1.80
N VAL A 270 -16.22 14.89 -0.82
CA VAL A 270 -16.95 14.46 0.36
C VAL A 270 -16.23 15.04 1.58
N ARG A 271 -16.91 15.88 2.32
CA ARG A 271 -16.38 16.56 3.49
C ARG A 271 -17.15 16.18 4.75
N ASP A 272 -16.42 15.76 5.75
CA ASP A 272 -16.93 15.55 7.11
C ASP A 272 -16.34 16.58 8.09
N MET A 273 -16.97 16.73 9.24
CA MET A 273 -16.53 17.60 10.34
C MET A 273 -15.98 16.78 11.51
N GLY A 274 -15.39 15.61 11.19
CA GLY A 274 -14.82 14.69 12.17
C GLY A 274 -13.46 15.09 12.71
N ILE A 275 -12.79 14.11 13.28
CA ILE A 275 -11.48 14.28 13.94
C ILE A 275 -10.33 14.69 12.99
N GLY A 276 -10.57 14.65 11.68
CA GLY A 276 -9.56 14.97 10.68
C GLY A 276 -8.52 13.86 10.50
N ILE A 277 -7.64 14.06 9.53
CA ILE A 277 -6.55 13.13 9.19
C ILE A 277 -5.22 13.88 9.33
N LYS A 278 -4.29 13.30 10.06
CA LYS A 278 -2.94 13.86 10.17
C LYS A 278 -2.23 13.78 8.82
N ALA A 279 -1.40 14.78 8.52
CA ALA A 279 -0.65 14.82 7.25
C ALA A 279 0.20 13.55 7.01
N GLU A 280 0.74 12.97 8.06
CA GLU A 280 1.53 11.73 8.01
C GLU A 280 0.70 10.50 7.65
N ASP A 281 -0.62 10.53 7.90
CA ASP A 281 -1.56 9.44 7.65
C ASP A 281 -2.30 9.58 6.31
N ALA A 282 -2.25 10.74 5.64
CA ALA A 282 -3.04 11.09 4.45
C ALA A 282 -2.94 10.09 3.28
N GLU A 283 -1.84 9.43 3.12
CA GLU A 283 -1.64 8.32 2.18
C GLU A 283 -1.91 6.94 2.80
N UNK A 284 -1.78 6.75 3.91
CA UNK A 284 -1.86 5.69 4.60
C UNK A 284 -3.17 5.23 4.77
N ILE A 285 -4.20 6.10 4.94
CA ILE A 285 -5.63 5.81 5.05
C ILE A 285 -6.20 4.98 3.89
N PHE A 286 -5.59 5.02 2.74
CA PHE A 286 -5.98 4.24 1.55
C PHE A 286 -5.30 2.86 1.46
N SER A 287 -4.51 2.49 2.46
CA SER A 287 -3.89 1.15 2.53
C SER A 287 -4.88 0.14 3.11
N LEU A 288 -4.83 -1.10 2.61
CA LEU A 288 -5.69 -2.19 3.11
C LEU A 288 -5.44 -2.42 4.61
N PHE A 289 -6.52 -2.53 5.36
CA PHE A 289 -6.53 -2.80 6.81
C PHE A 289 -5.90 -1.69 7.65
N TYR A 290 -5.79 -0.48 7.11
CA TYR A 290 -5.34 0.65 7.90
C TYR A 290 -6.46 1.07 8.86
N SER A 291 -6.18 1.03 10.15
CA SER A 291 -6.99 1.62 11.22
C SER A 291 -6.08 2.59 11.94
N GLY A 292 -6.39 3.85 11.94
CA GLY A 292 -5.55 4.88 12.58
C GLY A 292 -5.15 4.50 14.02
N ALA A 293 -3.95 4.85 14.41
CA ALA A 293 -3.29 4.43 15.66
C ALA A 293 -4.10 4.69 16.96
N ASN A 294 -5.07 5.59 16.90
CA ASN A 294 -5.88 5.99 18.06
C ASN A 294 -7.30 5.38 18.08
N ASN A 295 -7.69 4.60 17.07
CA ASN A 295 -9.06 4.06 16.97
C ASN A 295 -9.13 2.58 17.38
N LYS A 296 -9.01 2.34 18.68
CA LYS A 296 -9.26 1.01 19.29
C LYS A 296 -10.73 0.82 19.72
N SER A 297 -11.63 1.71 19.31
CA SER A 297 -13.06 1.52 19.60
C SER A 297 -13.65 0.45 18.69
N ALA A 298 -14.61 -0.30 19.20
CA ALA A 298 -15.31 -1.37 18.48
C ALA A 298 -16.02 -0.89 17.20
N ASP A 299 -16.18 0.42 17.06
CA ASP A 299 -16.78 1.07 15.87
C ASP A 299 -15.76 1.47 14.80
N SER A 300 -14.44 1.19 15.01
CA SER A 300 -13.47 1.42 13.95
C SER A 300 -13.76 0.45 12.79
N GLY A 301 -13.98 1.00 11.62
CA GLY A 301 -14.29 0.21 10.42
C GLY A 301 -13.17 -0.75 10.04
N THR A 302 -13.47 -1.62 9.11
CA THR A 302 -12.60 -2.72 8.65
C THR A 302 -11.27 -2.29 8.01
N GLY A 303 -11.07 -0.96 7.79
CA GLY A 303 -9.89 -0.45 7.10
C GLY A 303 -9.79 -0.86 5.63
N MET A 304 -10.87 -1.38 5.05
CA MET A 304 -10.89 -1.82 3.65
C MET A 304 -11.59 -0.84 2.71
N GLY A 305 -12.59 -0.10 3.20
CA GLY A 305 -13.47 0.72 2.35
C GLY A 305 -12.71 1.73 1.49
N LEU A 306 -11.84 2.53 2.11
CA LEU A 306 -11.06 3.55 1.38
C LEU A 306 -10.03 2.92 0.43
N ALA A 307 -9.45 1.78 0.80
CA ALA A 307 -8.52 1.05 -0.09
C ALA A 307 -9.25 0.49 -1.33
N VAL A 308 -10.45 -0.05 -1.14
CA VAL A 308 -11.32 -0.52 -2.25
C VAL A 308 -11.72 0.67 -3.12
N ALA A 309 -12.12 1.78 -2.53
CA ALA A 309 -12.45 3.02 -3.27
C ALA A 309 -11.26 3.46 -4.13
N LYS A 310 -10.05 3.53 -3.55
CA LYS A 310 -8.83 3.90 -4.28
C LYS A 310 -8.56 2.95 -5.45
N GLY A 311 -8.67 1.65 -5.23
CA GLY A 311 -8.46 0.64 -6.27
C GLY A 311 -9.44 0.80 -7.43
N ILE A 312 -10.73 0.99 -7.13
CA ILE A 312 -11.78 1.20 -8.14
C ILE A 312 -11.52 2.49 -8.94
N ILE A 313 -11.26 3.60 -8.25
CA ILE A 313 -11.03 4.92 -8.88
C ILE A 313 -9.78 4.86 -9.78
N THR A 314 -8.69 4.27 -9.30
CA THR A 314 -7.44 4.07 -10.08
C THR A 314 -7.71 3.22 -11.33
N ALA A 315 -8.50 2.15 -11.21
CA ALA A 315 -8.87 1.28 -12.32
C ALA A 315 -9.74 2.00 -13.38
N HIS A 316 -10.38 3.12 -12.99
CA HIS A 316 -11.10 4.03 -13.89
C HIS A 316 -10.22 5.20 -14.37
N GLN A 317 -8.90 5.15 -14.13
CA GLN A 317 -7.94 6.19 -14.52
C GLN A 317 -8.16 7.51 -13.75
N GLY A 318 -8.83 7.42 -12.61
CA GLY A 318 -9.06 8.52 -11.69
C GLY A 318 -8.08 8.55 -10.54
N GLU A 319 -8.27 9.51 -9.67
CA GLU A 319 -7.44 9.72 -8.49
C GLU A 319 -8.34 10.00 -7.27
N ILE A 320 -7.94 9.50 -6.11
CA ILE A 320 -8.58 9.81 -4.83
C ILE A 320 -7.51 10.25 -3.84
N GLN A 321 -7.78 11.35 -3.14
CA GLN A 321 -6.84 11.98 -2.21
C GLN A 321 -7.57 12.54 -1.00
N SER A 322 -6.86 12.62 0.12
CA SER A 322 -7.25 13.45 1.27
C SER A 322 -6.68 14.85 1.06
N MET A 323 -7.54 15.85 1.08
CA MET A 323 -7.15 17.25 0.91
C MET A 323 -7.00 17.91 2.28
N PRO A 324 -5.98 18.76 2.47
CA PRO A 324 -5.83 19.48 3.73
C PRO A 324 -6.97 20.48 3.93
N VAL A 325 -7.61 20.41 5.08
CA VAL A 325 -8.68 21.32 5.52
C VAL A 325 -8.42 21.76 6.96
N SER A 326 -9.04 22.88 7.36
CA SER A 326 -8.88 23.43 8.70
C SER A 326 -9.57 22.57 9.77
N GLU A 327 -10.69 21.95 9.43
CA GLU A 327 -11.49 21.10 10.32
C GLU A 327 -12.08 19.94 9.54
N GLY A 328 -12.13 18.76 10.16
CA GLY A 328 -12.69 17.55 9.56
C GLY A 328 -11.79 16.92 8.51
N THR A 329 -12.41 16.20 7.57
CA THR A 329 -11.72 15.52 6.45
C THR A 329 -12.39 15.91 5.13
N LEU A 330 -11.60 16.04 4.11
CA LEU A 330 -12.10 16.22 2.73
C LEU A 330 -11.50 15.15 1.83
N UNK A 331 -12.08 14.07 1.28
CA UNK A 331 -11.77 13.20 0.41
C UNK A 331 -12.12 13.69 -0.85
N ARG A 332 -11.37 13.86 -1.80
CA ARG A 332 -11.57 14.30 -3.18
C ARG A 332 -11.35 13.17 -4.16
N ILE A 333 -12.35 12.88 -4.99
CA ILE A 333 -12.29 11.92 -6.11
C ILE A 333 -12.26 12.73 -7.41
N ARG A 334 -11.28 12.42 -8.29
CA ARG A 334 -11.20 12.96 -9.66
C ARG A 334 -11.35 11.83 -10.66
N LEU A 335 -12.26 12.00 -11.62
CA LEU A 335 -12.47 11.07 -12.73
C LEU A 335 -12.29 11.83 -14.05
N PRO A 336 -11.62 11.27 -15.06
CA PRO A 336 -11.46 11.94 -16.34
C PRO A 336 -12.80 12.04 -17.07
N LEU A 337 -13.08 13.22 -17.63
CA LEU A 337 -14.22 13.43 -18.53
C LEU A 337 -13.89 12.86 -19.90
N ASN A 338 -14.87 12.24 -20.55
CA ASN A 338 -14.73 11.80 -21.94
C ASN A 338 -14.54 12.99 -22.86
N GLN A 339 -13.41 13.06 -23.56
CA GLN A 339 -13.11 14.15 -24.51
C GLN A 339 -13.96 14.05 -25.80
N GLY A 340 -14.90 13.10 -25.90
CA GLY A 340 -15.62 12.81 -27.12
C GLY A 340 -17.07 13.27 -27.21
N ALA A 341 -17.64 13.88 -26.16
CA ALA A 341 -19.08 14.19 -26.12
C ALA A 341 -19.47 15.63 -26.53
N GLU A 342 -18.51 16.45 -26.95
CA GLU A 342 -18.78 17.86 -27.32
C GLU A 342 -19.00 18.07 -28.83
N GLN A 343 -19.05 16.99 -29.65
CA GLN A 343 -19.30 17.10 -31.10
C GLN A 343 -20.38 16.10 -31.55
N ALA A 344 -21.61 16.27 -31.07
CA ALA A 344 -22.80 15.64 -31.68
C ALA A 344 -24.02 16.53 -31.51
#